data_e35d72e03037a412f527cb41249fe894
#
_entry.id   e35d72e03037a412f527cb41249fe894
#
_cell.length_a   1.000
_cell.length_b   1.000
_cell.length_c   1.000
_cell.angle_alpha   90.00
_cell.angle_beta   90.00
_cell.angle_gamma   90.00
#
_symmetry.space_group_name_H-M   'P 1'
#
loop_
_entity.id
_entity.type
_entity.pdbx_description
1 polymer ?
#
loop_
_entity_poly.entity_id
_entity_poly.type
_entity_poly.pdbx_seq_one_letter_code
_entity_poly.pdbx_strand_id
1 'polypeptide(L)'
;VVSGLGKGITAASLGRLLKARGYHVTMQKLDPYINVDPGTMNPIQHGEVFVTDDGTETDLDLGHYERFIDESLDQNSNVTTGKIYWSVLHKERHGDYGGGTVQVIPHITNEIKSKFYREKSPEEDTISIIEVGGTVGDIESTPFLEAIRQVSNDVGRENVMYIHVTLLPFISGSNELKTKPTQHSVKELLSIGIQPNVLVLRSDCEIPKDMMEKVASFCNVRKEDVIPNLTASSLYAVPLMLEEAGLAHSACHHLGLEDREPDLTEWKNMVHMQENATKPLTIGLVGKYVALPDAYISVMESIRHAGAANGADVHIELINSEEVTPETSEKLLGKVDGIVVPGGFGDRGIEGKIEAVRYAR
;
A
#
# COMPACT_ATOMS: atom_id res chain seq x y z
N VAL A 1 -4.04 -9.35 12.63
CA VAL A 1 -4.08 -8.86 14.02
C VAL A 1 -4.53 -7.41 14.06
N VAL A 2 -4.02 -6.55 13.18
CA VAL A 2 -4.47 -5.15 12.98
C VAL A 2 -4.25 -4.73 11.53
N SER A 3 -5.06 -3.79 11.04
CA SER A 3 -4.88 -3.11 9.75
C SER A 3 -3.85 -1.97 9.89
N GLY A 4 -3.46 -1.34 8.78
CA GLY A 4 -2.57 -0.17 8.80
C GLY A 4 -1.11 -0.48 9.17
N LEU A 5 -0.65 -1.73 9.02
CA LEU A 5 0.75 -2.13 9.31
C LEU A 5 1.74 -1.71 8.23
N GLY A 6 1.29 -1.06 7.15
CA GLY A 6 2.15 -0.67 6.03
C GLY A 6 2.46 -1.82 5.06
N LYS A 7 1.51 -2.73 4.83
CA LYS A 7 1.64 -3.78 3.79
C LYS A 7 1.90 -3.17 2.42
N GLY A 8 1.09 -2.16 2.01
CA GLY A 8 1.23 -1.47 0.74
C GLY A 8 2.61 -0.84 0.57
N ILE A 9 3.09 -0.12 1.59
CA ILE A 9 4.43 0.49 1.58
C ILE A 9 5.54 -0.58 1.55
N THR A 10 5.37 -1.70 2.26
CA THR A 10 6.33 -2.82 2.21
C THR A 10 6.38 -3.45 0.81
N ALA A 11 5.21 -3.66 0.20
CA ALA A 11 5.10 -4.18 -1.17
C ALA A 11 5.72 -3.22 -2.19
N ALA A 12 5.37 -1.93 -2.12
CA ALA A 12 5.92 -0.88 -2.96
C ALA A 12 7.44 -0.74 -2.81
N SER A 13 7.94 -0.83 -1.57
CA SER A 13 9.38 -0.82 -1.28
C SER A 13 10.10 -2.00 -1.92
N LEU A 14 9.57 -3.21 -1.79
CA LEU A 14 10.13 -4.38 -2.47
C LEU A 14 10.13 -4.20 -3.99
N GLY A 15 9.03 -3.66 -4.55
CA GLY A 15 8.95 -3.32 -5.97
C GLY A 15 10.06 -2.37 -6.41
N ARG A 16 10.29 -1.28 -5.65
CA ARG A 16 11.40 -0.35 -5.90
C ARG A 16 12.75 -1.04 -5.85
N LEU A 17 12.99 -1.89 -4.86
CA LEU A 17 14.27 -2.58 -4.66
C LEU A 17 14.57 -3.61 -5.75
N LEU A 18 13.57 -4.33 -6.23
CA LEU A 18 13.71 -5.27 -7.34
C LEU A 18 13.90 -4.53 -8.67
N LYS A 19 13.17 -3.42 -8.89
CA LYS A 19 13.38 -2.56 -10.06
C LYS A 19 14.78 -1.94 -10.07
N ALA A 20 15.32 -1.54 -8.91
CA ALA A 20 16.68 -1.04 -8.79
C ALA A 20 17.75 -2.11 -9.15
N ARG A 21 17.39 -3.39 -9.07
CA ARG A 21 18.21 -4.53 -9.52
C ARG A 21 18.05 -4.86 -11.02
N GLY A 22 17.20 -4.09 -11.73
CA GLY A 22 16.95 -4.26 -13.15
C GLY A 22 15.88 -5.30 -13.50
N TYR A 23 15.04 -5.69 -12.54
CA TYR A 23 13.86 -6.53 -12.80
C TYR A 23 12.65 -5.69 -13.24
N HIS A 24 11.83 -6.25 -14.11
CA HIS A 24 10.52 -5.72 -14.40
C HIS A 24 9.56 -6.10 -13.26
N VAL A 25 8.82 -5.12 -12.75
CA VAL A 25 7.92 -5.32 -11.61
C VAL A 25 6.52 -4.83 -11.97
N THR A 26 5.53 -5.67 -11.72
CA THR A 26 4.12 -5.28 -11.74
C THR A 26 3.55 -5.37 -10.34
N MET A 27 2.54 -4.55 -10.05
CA MET A 27 1.91 -4.52 -8.72
C MET A 27 0.41 -4.64 -8.82
N GLN A 28 -0.16 -5.45 -7.92
CA GLN A 28 -1.61 -5.66 -7.85
C GLN A 28 -2.09 -5.60 -6.41
N LYS A 29 -3.23 -4.92 -6.21
CA LYS A 29 -3.95 -4.83 -4.95
C LYS A 29 -5.19 -5.71 -4.97
N LEU A 30 -5.36 -6.53 -3.94
CA LEU A 30 -6.58 -7.31 -3.70
C LEU A 30 -7.33 -6.71 -2.51
N ASP A 31 -8.51 -6.16 -2.76
CA ASP A 31 -9.34 -5.56 -1.73
C ASP A 31 -10.54 -6.45 -1.38
N PRO A 32 -10.66 -6.90 -0.11
CA PRO A 32 -11.69 -7.85 0.28
C PRO A 32 -13.09 -7.26 0.44
N TYR A 33 -13.29 -5.96 0.22
CA TYR A 33 -14.62 -5.36 0.32
C TYR A 33 -15.51 -5.71 -0.89
N ILE A 34 -16.84 -5.64 -0.67
CA ILE A 34 -17.86 -6.03 -1.66
C ILE A 34 -18.12 -4.94 -2.72
N ASN A 35 -17.65 -3.73 -2.52
CA ASN A 35 -17.76 -2.67 -3.53
C ASN A 35 -17.06 -3.10 -4.83
N VAL A 36 -17.66 -2.78 -5.98
CA VAL A 36 -17.06 -3.08 -7.28
C VAL A 36 -15.77 -2.29 -7.47
N ASP A 37 -15.80 -1.02 -7.08
CA ASP A 37 -14.65 -0.12 -7.04
C ASP A 37 -14.84 0.89 -5.89
N PRO A 38 -13.83 1.72 -5.56
CA PRO A 38 -13.95 2.70 -4.49
C PRO A 38 -14.61 4.01 -4.92
N GLY A 39 -15.03 4.19 -6.16
CA GLY A 39 -15.53 5.45 -6.70
C GLY A 39 -16.75 6.03 -6.00
N THR A 40 -17.58 5.16 -5.40
CA THR A 40 -18.76 5.57 -4.60
C THR A 40 -18.49 5.58 -3.10
N MET A 41 -17.28 5.24 -2.66
CA MET A 41 -16.93 5.24 -1.23
C MET A 41 -16.72 6.67 -0.71
N ASN A 42 -16.97 6.83 0.59
CA ASN A 42 -16.73 8.11 1.24
C ASN A 42 -15.22 8.30 1.49
N PRO A 43 -14.58 9.34 0.93
CA PRO A 43 -13.15 9.59 1.14
C PRO A 43 -12.73 9.77 2.60
N ILE A 44 -13.65 10.18 3.48
CA ILE A 44 -13.38 10.30 4.94
C ILE A 44 -13.26 8.92 5.61
N GLN A 45 -13.79 7.86 4.99
CA GLN A 45 -13.71 6.50 5.53
C GLN A 45 -12.60 5.65 4.89
N HIS A 46 -12.32 5.87 3.60
CA HIS A 46 -11.43 5.01 2.80
C HIS A 46 -10.19 5.72 2.25
N GLY A 47 -10.07 7.02 2.44
CA GLY A 47 -9.02 7.81 1.81
C GLY A 47 -9.40 8.24 0.38
N GLU A 48 -8.41 8.69 -0.38
CA GLU A 48 -8.64 9.13 -1.76
C GLU A 48 -9.01 7.95 -2.68
N VAL A 49 -9.80 8.26 -3.70
CA VAL A 49 -9.96 7.39 -4.86
C VAL A 49 -8.85 7.73 -5.84
N PHE A 50 -7.90 6.82 -6.00
CA PHE A 50 -6.81 6.98 -6.96
C PHE A 50 -7.30 6.57 -8.34
N VAL A 51 -7.08 7.41 -9.35
CA VAL A 51 -7.51 7.15 -10.73
C VAL A 51 -6.28 6.89 -11.59
N THR A 52 -6.22 5.71 -12.18
CA THR A 52 -5.14 5.30 -13.09
C THR A 52 -5.27 6.02 -14.45
N ASP A 53 -4.21 5.97 -15.28
CA ASP A 53 -4.18 6.63 -16.59
C ASP A 53 -5.29 6.15 -17.54
N ASP A 54 -5.74 4.91 -17.40
CA ASP A 54 -6.88 4.35 -18.16
C ASP A 54 -8.26 4.76 -17.62
N GLY A 55 -8.30 5.62 -16.58
CA GLY A 55 -9.52 6.16 -15.99
C GLY A 55 -10.19 5.25 -14.97
N THR A 56 -9.54 4.20 -14.50
CA THR A 56 -10.10 3.28 -13.52
C THR A 56 -9.97 3.87 -12.11
N GLU A 57 -11.08 3.86 -11.37
CA GLU A 57 -11.11 4.24 -9.95
C GLU A 57 -10.60 3.08 -9.09
N THR A 58 -9.60 3.37 -8.25
CA THR A 58 -8.85 2.36 -7.49
C THR A 58 -8.57 2.79 -6.05
N ASP A 59 -8.08 1.85 -5.25
CA ASP A 59 -7.62 2.12 -3.89
C ASP A 59 -6.39 3.04 -3.86
N LEU A 60 -6.24 3.82 -2.80
CA LEU A 60 -5.14 4.78 -2.63
C LEU A 60 -3.74 4.13 -2.63
N ASP A 61 -3.64 2.86 -2.30
CA ASP A 61 -2.36 2.14 -2.31
C ASP A 61 -1.72 2.10 -3.71
N LEU A 62 -2.54 2.15 -4.78
CA LEU A 62 -2.02 2.20 -6.15
C LEU A 62 -1.20 3.47 -6.39
N GLY A 63 -1.59 4.58 -5.78
CA GLY A 63 -0.78 5.81 -5.82
C GLY A 63 0.59 5.62 -5.15
N HIS A 64 0.66 4.87 -4.06
CA HIS A 64 1.95 4.51 -3.46
C HIS A 64 2.77 3.61 -4.39
N TYR A 65 2.13 2.61 -5.02
CA TYR A 65 2.83 1.72 -5.94
C TYR A 65 3.44 2.49 -7.10
N GLU A 66 2.66 3.32 -7.80
CA GLU A 66 3.17 4.14 -8.91
C GLU A 66 4.32 5.05 -8.48
N ARG A 67 4.21 5.72 -7.33
CA ARG A 67 5.28 6.60 -6.82
C ARG A 67 6.58 5.85 -6.51
N PHE A 68 6.49 4.57 -6.10
CA PHE A 68 7.65 3.77 -5.73
C PHE A 68 8.29 3.06 -6.92
N ILE A 69 7.48 2.43 -7.77
CA ILE A 69 8.02 1.69 -8.92
C ILE A 69 8.22 2.57 -10.16
N ASP A 70 7.70 3.81 -10.18
CA ASP A 70 7.77 4.74 -11.31
C ASP A 70 7.24 4.10 -12.61
N GLU A 71 6.05 3.51 -12.50
CA GLU A 71 5.31 2.89 -13.60
C GLU A 71 3.82 3.20 -13.41
N SER A 72 3.13 3.53 -14.52
CA SER A 72 1.67 3.68 -14.49
C SER A 72 0.99 2.31 -14.37
N LEU A 73 0.03 2.23 -13.48
CA LEU A 73 -0.81 1.05 -13.28
C LEU A 73 -2.12 1.18 -14.06
N ASP A 74 -2.87 0.09 -14.18
CA ASP A 74 -4.10 0.03 -14.96
C ASP A 74 -5.26 -0.68 -14.20
N GLN A 75 -6.36 -0.90 -14.89
CA GLN A 75 -7.56 -1.56 -14.36
C GLN A 75 -7.32 -2.97 -13.81
N ASN A 76 -6.24 -3.65 -14.21
CA ASN A 76 -5.91 -4.98 -13.73
C ASN A 76 -5.19 -4.94 -12.37
N SER A 77 -4.61 -3.80 -12.03
CA SER A 77 -3.82 -3.63 -10.80
C SER A 77 -4.67 -3.51 -9.53
N ASN A 78 -6.01 -3.33 -9.65
CA ASN A 78 -6.91 -3.34 -8.48
C ASN A 78 -8.07 -4.32 -8.65
N VAL A 79 -8.09 -5.34 -7.80
CA VAL A 79 -9.09 -6.40 -7.81
C VAL A 79 -9.87 -6.40 -6.49
N THR A 80 -11.18 -6.12 -6.56
CA THR A 80 -12.08 -6.15 -5.40
C THR A 80 -12.89 -7.45 -5.36
N THR A 81 -13.34 -7.84 -4.19
CA THR A 81 -14.31 -8.95 -4.05
C THR A 81 -15.55 -8.68 -4.91
N GLY A 82 -16.03 -7.41 -4.96
CA GLY A 82 -17.16 -7.01 -5.78
C GLY A 82 -16.96 -7.30 -7.27
N LYS A 83 -15.81 -6.93 -7.84
CA LYS A 83 -15.47 -7.24 -9.24
C LYS A 83 -15.47 -8.74 -9.52
N ILE A 84 -14.93 -9.54 -8.61
CA ILE A 84 -14.85 -11.00 -8.75
C ILE A 84 -16.26 -11.63 -8.75
N TYR A 85 -17.06 -11.33 -7.72
CA TYR A 85 -18.41 -11.88 -7.62
C TYR A 85 -19.32 -11.40 -8.76
N TRP A 86 -19.22 -10.12 -9.14
CA TRP A 86 -19.94 -9.57 -10.29
C TRP A 86 -19.64 -10.36 -11.57
N SER A 87 -18.35 -10.61 -11.84
CA SER A 87 -17.93 -11.38 -13.00
C SER A 87 -18.48 -12.80 -12.98
N VAL A 88 -18.38 -13.52 -11.85
CA VAL A 88 -18.87 -14.89 -11.72
C VAL A 88 -20.39 -14.97 -11.85
N LEU A 89 -21.14 -14.07 -11.20
CA LEU A 89 -22.59 -14.02 -11.29
C LEU A 89 -23.07 -13.69 -12.71
N HIS A 90 -22.36 -12.78 -13.41
CA HIS A 90 -22.67 -12.48 -14.80
C HIS A 90 -22.45 -13.69 -15.70
N LYS A 91 -21.35 -14.40 -15.57
CA LYS A 91 -21.06 -15.65 -16.29
C LYS A 91 -22.09 -16.73 -15.99
N GLU A 92 -22.54 -16.86 -14.74
CA GLU A 92 -23.60 -17.81 -14.35
C GLU A 92 -24.89 -17.48 -15.07
N ARG A 93 -25.34 -16.23 -15.04
CA ARG A 93 -26.56 -15.78 -15.73
C ARG A 93 -26.50 -15.92 -17.25
N HIS A 94 -25.32 -15.80 -17.83
CA HIS A 94 -25.08 -15.99 -19.26
C HIS A 94 -25.02 -17.47 -19.68
N GLY A 95 -24.88 -18.39 -18.71
CA GLY A 95 -24.85 -19.83 -18.97
C GLY A 95 -23.44 -20.42 -19.19
N ASP A 96 -22.39 -19.67 -18.93
CA ASP A 96 -20.99 -20.08 -19.17
C ASP A 96 -20.57 -21.31 -18.36
N TYR A 97 -21.31 -21.64 -17.29
CA TYR A 97 -21.07 -22.84 -16.48
C TYR A 97 -21.93 -24.03 -16.84
N GLY A 98 -22.67 -23.99 -17.96
CA GLY A 98 -23.44 -25.12 -18.50
C GLY A 98 -24.50 -25.68 -17.54
N GLY A 99 -25.04 -24.87 -16.62
CA GLY A 99 -26.04 -25.29 -15.62
C GLY A 99 -25.45 -26.00 -14.39
N GLY A 100 -24.11 -26.04 -14.26
CA GLY A 100 -23.45 -26.58 -13.09
C GLY A 100 -23.65 -25.72 -11.83
N THR A 101 -23.51 -26.31 -10.65
CA THR A 101 -23.52 -25.58 -9.37
C THR A 101 -22.28 -24.72 -9.23
N VAL A 102 -22.45 -23.41 -9.16
CA VAL A 102 -21.35 -22.45 -8.97
C VAL A 102 -21.04 -22.32 -7.49
N GLN A 103 -19.76 -22.49 -7.11
CA GLN A 103 -19.29 -22.50 -5.74
C GLN A 103 -18.07 -21.59 -5.56
N VAL A 104 -17.69 -21.28 -4.32
CA VAL A 104 -16.48 -20.47 -4.04
C VAL A 104 -15.25 -21.19 -4.60
N ILE A 105 -15.11 -22.48 -4.32
CA ILE A 105 -14.11 -23.35 -4.94
C ILE A 105 -14.85 -24.28 -5.93
N PRO A 106 -14.50 -24.30 -7.22
CA PRO A 106 -13.36 -23.61 -7.85
C PRO A 106 -13.71 -22.27 -8.52
N HIS A 107 -14.96 -21.85 -8.61
CA HIS A 107 -15.37 -20.80 -9.55
C HIS A 107 -14.86 -19.39 -9.14
N ILE A 108 -15.06 -19.00 -7.87
CA ILE A 108 -14.54 -17.73 -7.34
C ILE A 108 -13.01 -17.76 -7.30
N THR A 109 -12.40 -18.84 -6.80
CA THR A 109 -10.94 -18.95 -6.73
C THR A 109 -10.29 -18.92 -8.11
N ASN A 110 -10.89 -19.57 -9.12
CA ASN A 110 -10.38 -19.52 -10.49
C ASN A 110 -10.54 -18.13 -11.12
N GLU A 111 -11.64 -17.42 -10.83
CA GLU A 111 -11.80 -16.03 -11.28
C GLU A 111 -10.73 -15.13 -10.65
N ILE A 112 -10.44 -15.27 -9.36
CA ILE A 112 -9.37 -14.54 -8.68
C ILE A 112 -8.01 -14.85 -9.34
N LYS A 113 -7.66 -16.15 -9.51
CA LYS A 113 -6.40 -16.57 -10.14
C LYS A 113 -6.27 -16.01 -11.56
N SER A 114 -7.37 -15.93 -12.31
CA SER A 114 -7.37 -15.37 -13.67
C SER A 114 -6.95 -13.89 -13.68
N LYS A 115 -7.19 -13.15 -12.58
CA LYS A 115 -6.75 -11.74 -12.47
C LYS A 115 -5.25 -11.64 -12.23
N PHE A 116 -4.66 -12.54 -11.46
CA PHE A 116 -3.20 -12.59 -11.25
C PHE A 116 -2.44 -12.73 -12.57
N TYR A 117 -2.97 -13.54 -13.48
CA TYR A 117 -2.33 -13.80 -14.78
C TYR A 117 -2.54 -12.70 -15.81
N ARG A 118 -3.41 -11.72 -15.57
CA ARG A 118 -3.62 -10.59 -16.51
C ARG A 118 -2.53 -9.52 -16.39
N GLU A 119 -1.87 -9.44 -15.25
CA GLU A 119 -0.70 -8.60 -15.02
C GLU A 119 0.57 -9.10 -15.77
N LYS A 120 0.41 -9.99 -16.73
CA LYS A 120 1.55 -10.49 -17.49
C LYS A 120 2.14 -9.39 -18.37
N SER A 121 3.33 -8.95 -18.03
CA SER A 121 4.24 -8.41 -19.01
C SER A 121 4.68 -9.53 -19.96
N PRO A 122 4.83 -9.28 -21.27
CA PRO A 122 5.39 -10.26 -22.19
C PRO A 122 6.88 -10.52 -21.96
N GLU A 123 7.51 -9.87 -21.01
CA GLU A 123 8.94 -9.97 -20.72
C GLU A 123 9.22 -11.12 -19.75
N GLU A 124 10.27 -11.89 -20.06
CA GLU A 124 10.56 -13.16 -19.38
C GLU A 124 10.88 -13.04 -17.89
N ASP A 125 11.41 -11.90 -17.43
CA ASP A 125 11.88 -11.68 -16.05
C ASP A 125 10.95 -10.74 -15.25
N THR A 126 9.63 -10.82 -15.48
CA THR A 126 8.68 -9.98 -14.73
C THR A 126 8.29 -10.59 -13.38
N ILE A 127 8.42 -9.78 -12.34
CA ILE A 127 7.99 -10.13 -10.97
C ILE A 127 6.68 -9.44 -10.67
N SER A 128 5.64 -10.21 -10.39
CA SER A 128 4.35 -9.68 -9.96
C SER A 128 4.26 -9.65 -8.43
N ILE A 129 4.07 -8.48 -7.86
CA ILE A 129 3.87 -8.28 -6.42
C ILE A 129 2.38 -8.08 -6.18
N ILE A 130 1.77 -9.00 -5.45
CA ILE A 130 0.34 -8.99 -5.15
C ILE A 130 0.15 -8.71 -3.66
N GLU A 131 -0.41 -7.57 -3.32
CA GLU A 131 -0.74 -7.22 -1.94
C GLU A 131 -2.18 -7.57 -1.63
N VAL A 132 -2.38 -8.26 -0.50
CA VAL A 132 -3.72 -8.63 -0.02
C VAL A 132 -4.17 -7.68 1.06
N GLY A 133 -5.26 -6.97 0.82
CA GLY A 133 -5.91 -6.10 1.79
C GLY A 133 -6.53 -6.88 2.96
N GLY A 134 -6.87 -6.19 4.02
CA GLY A 134 -7.44 -6.80 5.23
C GLY A 134 -6.41 -7.48 6.13
N THR A 135 -6.90 -8.34 7.00
CA THR A 135 -6.11 -9.05 8.02
C THR A 135 -6.29 -10.55 7.85
N VAL A 136 -5.24 -11.34 8.05
CA VAL A 136 -5.34 -12.80 8.07
C VAL A 136 -6.27 -13.23 9.20
N GLY A 137 -7.26 -14.05 8.86
CA GLY A 137 -8.35 -14.49 9.74
C GLY A 137 -9.68 -13.75 9.51
N ASP A 138 -9.68 -12.65 8.73
CA ASP A 138 -10.92 -11.98 8.33
C ASP A 138 -11.67 -12.84 7.29
N ILE A 139 -12.98 -12.97 7.47
CA ILE A 139 -13.85 -13.78 6.60
C ILE A 139 -13.78 -13.29 5.15
N GLU A 140 -13.74 -11.98 4.96
CA GLU A 140 -13.73 -11.32 3.66
C GLU A 140 -12.50 -11.68 2.83
N SER A 141 -11.36 -11.92 3.48
CA SER A 141 -10.09 -12.24 2.80
C SER A 141 -9.95 -13.72 2.44
N THR A 142 -10.79 -14.60 2.97
CA THR A 142 -10.66 -16.05 2.81
C THR A 142 -10.61 -16.53 1.36
N PRO A 143 -11.48 -16.05 0.42
CA PRO A 143 -11.42 -16.50 -0.97
C PRO A 143 -10.11 -16.10 -1.67
N PHE A 144 -9.57 -14.90 -1.36
CA PHE A 144 -8.28 -14.47 -1.88
C PHE A 144 -7.14 -15.33 -1.36
N LEU A 145 -7.10 -15.58 -0.06
CA LEU A 145 -6.05 -16.41 0.54
C LEU A 145 -6.09 -17.84 0.02
N GLU A 146 -7.29 -18.40 -0.20
CA GLU A 146 -7.44 -19.74 -0.81
C GLU A 146 -6.94 -19.74 -2.26
N ALA A 147 -7.27 -18.73 -3.06
CA ALA A 147 -6.76 -18.60 -4.43
C ALA A 147 -5.22 -18.50 -4.46
N ILE A 148 -4.64 -17.70 -3.57
CA ILE A 148 -3.19 -17.54 -3.43
C ILE A 148 -2.51 -18.86 -3.05
N ARG A 149 -3.09 -19.61 -2.11
CA ARG A 149 -2.62 -20.93 -1.75
C ARG A 149 -2.59 -21.89 -2.96
N GLN A 150 -3.63 -21.83 -3.80
CA GLN A 150 -3.73 -22.66 -5.01
C GLN A 150 -2.70 -22.28 -6.07
N VAL A 151 -2.41 -20.98 -6.26
CA VAL A 151 -1.46 -20.50 -7.27
C VAL A 151 -0.10 -21.17 -7.15
N SER A 152 0.41 -21.39 -5.95
CA SER A 152 1.72 -22.05 -5.77
C SER A 152 1.77 -23.48 -6.31
N ASN A 153 0.62 -24.16 -6.42
CA ASN A 153 0.54 -25.47 -7.07
C ASN A 153 0.39 -25.34 -8.60
N ASP A 154 -0.24 -24.26 -9.08
CA ASP A 154 -0.49 -24.05 -10.51
C ASP A 154 0.80 -23.62 -11.25
N VAL A 155 1.63 -22.77 -10.61
CA VAL A 155 2.83 -22.18 -11.24
C VAL A 155 4.18 -22.79 -10.74
N GLY A 156 4.11 -23.66 -9.74
CA GLY A 156 5.29 -24.19 -9.04
C GLY A 156 5.66 -23.37 -7.81
N ARG A 157 6.01 -24.06 -6.72
CA ARG A 157 6.33 -23.42 -5.43
C ARG A 157 7.58 -22.55 -5.48
N GLU A 158 8.50 -22.88 -6.36
CA GLU A 158 9.74 -22.14 -6.62
C GLU A 158 9.48 -20.77 -7.26
N ASN A 159 8.30 -20.57 -7.85
CA ASN A 159 7.92 -19.33 -8.52
C ASN A 159 7.01 -18.43 -7.64
N VAL A 160 6.79 -18.81 -6.37
CA VAL A 160 5.92 -18.07 -5.45
C VAL A 160 6.61 -17.89 -4.11
N MET A 161 6.58 -16.66 -3.61
CA MET A 161 7.07 -16.31 -2.28
C MET A 161 5.98 -15.61 -1.48
N TYR A 162 5.83 -15.99 -0.23
CA TYR A 162 4.88 -15.37 0.70
C TYR A 162 5.60 -14.52 1.73
N ILE A 163 5.28 -13.22 1.72
CA ILE A 163 5.76 -12.26 2.71
C ILE A 163 4.60 -11.93 3.66
N HIS A 164 4.81 -12.10 4.96
CA HIS A 164 3.80 -11.79 5.95
C HIS A 164 4.24 -10.63 6.83
N VAL A 165 3.50 -9.51 6.73
CA VAL A 165 3.73 -8.33 7.56
C VAL A 165 2.97 -8.46 8.86
N THR A 166 3.67 -8.39 9.99
CA THR A 166 3.11 -8.61 11.32
C THR A 166 3.49 -7.49 12.28
N LEU A 167 2.73 -7.37 13.36
CA LEU A 167 2.98 -6.40 14.42
C LEU A 167 3.82 -7.01 15.54
N LEU A 168 4.88 -6.31 15.92
CA LEU A 168 5.66 -6.56 17.13
C LEU A 168 5.49 -5.37 18.09
N PRO A 169 4.40 -5.33 18.89
CA PRO A 169 4.09 -4.16 19.70
C PRO A 169 5.02 -4.02 20.89
N PHE A 170 5.38 -2.78 21.19
CA PHE A 170 5.99 -2.40 22.45
C PHE A 170 4.91 -2.08 23.48
N ILE A 171 4.98 -2.71 24.65
CA ILE A 171 4.03 -2.49 25.74
C ILE A 171 4.70 -1.60 26.78
N SER A 172 4.33 -0.34 26.82
CA SER A 172 4.93 0.66 27.73
C SER A 172 4.80 0.29 29.21
N GLY A 173 3.70 -0.34 29.63
CA GLY A 173 3.50 -0.76 31.01
C GLY A 173 4.44 -1.85 31.51
N SER A 174 4.92 -2.74 30.63
CA SER A 174 5.92 -3.78 30.94
C SER A 174 7.31 -3.47 30.37
N ASN A 175 7.43 -2.37 29.64
CA ASN A 175 8.68 -1.93 28.98
C ASN A 175 9.32 -3.02 28.12
N GLU A 176 8.52 -3.72 27.33
CA GLU A 176 8.99 -4.85 26.53
C GLU A 176 8.23 -5.00 25.19
N LEU A 177 8.93 -5.55 24.20
CA LEU A 177 8.33 -6.00 22.95
C LEU A 177 7.63 -7.36 23.12
N LYS A 178 6.50 -7.55 22.46
CA LYS A 178 5.70 -8.80 22.55
C LYS A 178 5.66 -9.54 21.22
N THR A 179 6.17 -10.78 21.20
CA THR A 179 6.20 -11.64 19.99
C THR A 179 4.90 -12.43 19.77
N LYS A 180 4.02 -12.49 20.75
CA LYS A 180 2.77 -13.28 20.65
C LYS A 180 1.83 -12.86 19.54
N PRO A 181 1.59 -11.54 19.24
CA PRO A 181 0.75 -11.15 18.13
C PRO A 181 1.28 -11.67 16.79
N THR A 182 2.59 -11.57 16.54
CA THR A 182 3.25 -12.15 15.36
C THR A 182 3.05 -13.66 15.28
N GLN A 183 3.31 -14.41 16.38
CA GLN A 183 3.16 -15.86 16.41
C GLN A 183 1.72 -16.29 16.13
N HIS A 184 0.72 -15.58 16.67
CA HIS A 184 -0.69 -15.87 16.41
C HIS A 184 -1.06 -15.58 14.95
N SER A 185 -0.61 -14.47 14.40
CA SER A 185 -0.87 -14.11 12.99
C SER A 185 -0.29 -15.14 12.02
N VAL A 186 0.94 -15.59 12.26
CA VAL A 186 1.57 -16.67 11.46
C VAL A 186 0.83 -17.99 11.62
N LYS A 187 0.41 -18.34 12.83
CA LYS A 187 -0.36 -19.56 13.08
C LYS A 187 -1.70 -19.55 12.33
N GLU A 188 -2.36 -18.40 12.26
CA GLU A 188 -3.60 -18.24 11.50
C GLU A 188 -3.36 -18.44 10.00
N LEU A 189 -2.28 -17.87 9.46
CA LEU A 189 -1.89 -18.05 8.05
C LEU A 189 -1.56 -19.52 7.75
N LEU A 190 -0.86 -20.21 8.66
CA LEU A 190 -0.56 -21.64 8.55
C LEU A 190 -1.83 -22.51 8.57
N SER A 191 -2.87 -22.11 9.30
CA SER A 191 -4.14 -22.86 9.35
C SER A 191 -4.85 -22.87 8.00
N ILE A 192 -4.59 -21.89 7.14
CA ILE A 192 -5.08 -21.81 5.76
C ILE A 192 -4.19 -22.62 4.79
N GLY A 193 -3.04 -23.08 5.25
CA GLY A 193 -2.08 -23.85 4.44
C GLY A 193 -1.04 -23.02 3.73
N ILE A 194 -0.80 -21.78 4.19
CA ILE A 194 0.25 -20.89 3.66
C ILE A 194 1.37 -20.77 4.69
N GLN A 195 2.57 -21.25 4.37
CA GLN A 195 3.78 -21.02 5.14
C GLN A 195 4.45 -19.73 4.61
N PRO A 196 4.62 -18.68 5.42
CA PRO A 196 5.37 -17.52 4.96
C PRO A 196 6.85 -17.86 4.76
N ASN A 197 7.45 -17.34 3.71
CA ASN A 197 8.87 -17.41 3.45
C ASN A 197 9.61 -16.32 4.24
N VAL A 198 9.04 -15.12 4.26
CA VAL A 198 9.61 -13.94 4.89
C VAL A 198 8.61 -13.33 5.87
N LEU A 199 9.09 -12.93 7.04
CA LEU A 199 8.34 -12.15 8.02
C LEU A 199 8.86 -10.72 8.09
N VAL A 200 7.99 -9.76 7.86
CA VAL A 200 8.30 -8.35 8.08
C VAL A 200 7.69 -7.92 9.41
N LEU A 201 8.54 -7.57 10.37
CA LEU A 201 8.15 -7.22 11.74
C LEU A 201 8.01 -5.71 11.88
N ARG A 202 6.77 -5.22 11.85
CA ARG A 202 6.49 -3.81 12.10
C ARG A 202 6.59 -3.49 13.58
N SER A 203 7.45 -2.54 13.94
CA SER A 203 7.64 -2.07 15.31
C SER A 203 7.98 -0.59 15.35
N ASP A 204 7.62 0.09 16.43
CA ASP A 204 8.02 1.48 16.68
C ASP A 204 9.35 1.59 17.43
N CYS A 205 9.89 0.46 17.89
CA CYS A 205 11.14 0.37 18.60
C CYS A 205 12.10 -0.59 17.91
N GLU A 206 13.38 -0.38 18.11
CA GLU A 206 14.43 -1.29 17.66
C GLU A 206 14.18 -2.72 18.20
N ILE A 207 14.34 -3.70 17.33
CA ILE A 207 14.08 -5.11 17.65
C ILE A 207 15.40 -5.82 17.96
N PRO A 208 15.59 -6.31 19.19
CA PRO A 208 16.79 -7.06 19.56
C PRO A 208 16.97 -8.33 18.71
N LYS A 209 18.21 -8.66 18.39
CA LYS A 209 18.55 -9.80 17.54
C LYS A 209 18.05 -11.14 18.08
N ASP A 210 18.16 -11.35 19.39
CA ASP A 210 17.67 -12.54 20.09
C ASP A 210 16.13 -12.67 19.96
N MET A 211 15.42 -11.55 19.90
CA MET A 211 13.97 -11.55 19.68
C MET A 211 13.61 -11.92 18.23
N MET A 212 14.36 -11.46 17.24
CA MET A 212 14.20 -11.87 15.84
C MET A 212 14.46 -13.37 15.69
N GLU A 213 15.51 -13.90 16.30
CA GLU A 213 15.82 -15.33 16.31
C GLU A 213 14.71 -16.16 16.98
N LYS A 214 14.14 -15.64 18.06
CA LYS A 214 12.99 -16.27 18.72
C LYS A 214 11.76 -16.31 17.80
N VAL A 215 11.46 -15.22 17.11
CA VAL A 215 10.35 -15.18 16.13
C VAL A 215 10.61 -16.17 14.99
N ALA A 216 11.81 -16.19 14.43
CA ALA A 216 12.20 -17.14 13.39
C ALA A 216 11.92 -18.59 13.79
N SER A 217 12.36 -18.97 14.99
CA SER A 217 12.16 -20.32 15.53
C SER A 217 10.68 -20.68 15.74
N PHE A 218 9.87 -19.77 16.31
CA PHE A 218 8.45 -20.03 16.55
C PHE A 218 7.60 -20.03 15.29
N CYS A 219 8.01 -19.31 14.26
CA CYS A 219 7.26 -19.14 13.02
C CYS A 219 7.77 -20.05 11.89
N ASN A 220 8.80 -20.86 12.16
CA ASN A 220 9.40 -21.78 11.19
C ASN A 220 9.85 -21.07 9.90
N VAL A 221 10.58 -19.96 10.08
CA VAL A 221 11.28 -19.22 9.01
C VAL A 221 12.76 -19.16 9.32
N ARG A 222 13.60 -18.93 8.29
CA ARG A 222 15.04 -18.73 8.51
C ARG A 222 15.27 -17.42 9.26
N LYS A 223 16.38 -17.31 9.98
CA LYS A 223 16.73 -16.08 10.73
C LYS A 223 16.90 -14.87 9.81
N GLU A 224 17.47 -15.11 8.66
CA GLU A 224 17.73 -14.12 7.61
C GLU A 224 16.45 -13.56 6.97
N ASP A 225 15.35 -14.32 7.07
CA ASP A 225 14.05 -13.96 6.50
C ASP A 225 13.13 -13.23 7.52
N VAL A 226 13.65 -12.87 8.68
CA VAL A 226 12.96 -12.04 9.65
C VAL A 226 13.46 -10.61 9.53
N ILE A 227 12.68 -9.78 8.86
CA ILE A 227 13.03 -8.43 8.44
C ILE A 227 12.42 -7.41 9.40
N PRO A 228 13.20 -6.59 10.12
CA PRO A 228 12.67 -5.48 10.90
C PRO A 228 12.16 -4.37 9.97
N ASN A 229 11.01 -3.80 10.30
CA ASN A 229 10.42 -2.64 9.63
C ASN A 229 10.02 -1.61 10.70
N LEU A 230 10.90 -0.67 10.96
CA LEU A 230 10.71 0.36 11.97
C LEU A 230 9.98 1.57 11.41
N THR A 231 9.59 2.49 12.27
CA THR A 231 9.08 3.80 11.85
C THR A 231 10.23 4.61 11.26
N ALA A 232 10.13 4.94 9.98
CA ALA A 232 11.13 5.74 9.25
C ALA A 232 10.80 7.24 9.30
N SER A 233 11.77 8.10 8.97
CA SER A 233 11.63 9.56 8.88
C SER A 233 10.62 9.99 7.81
N SER A 234 10.57 9.24 6.72
CA SER A 234 9.59 9.43 5.64
C SER A 234 9.23 8.09 5.01
N LEU A 235 8.12 8.04 4.24
CA LEU A 235 7.75 6.84 3.47
C LEU A 235 8.83 6.45 2.47
N TYR A 236 9.54 7.44 1.91
CA TYR A 236 10.58 7.22 0.91
C TYR A 236 11.92 6.72 1.50
N ALA A 237 12.11 6.83 2.81
CA ALA A 237 13.23 6.21 3.52
C ALA A 237 13.03 4.70 3.76
N VAL A 238 11.78 4.21 3.72
CA VAL A 238 11.44 2.81 3.98
C VAL A 238 12.14 1.82 3.04
N PRO A 239 12.22 2.03 1.70
CA PRO A 239 12.97 1.13 0.81
C PRO A 239 14.43 1.00 1.21
N LEU A 240 15.09 2.10 1.60
CA LEU A 240 16.51 2.07 2.00
C LEU A 240 16.71 1.26 3.28
N MET A 241 15.83 1.44 4.27
CA MET A 241 15.84 0.67 5.52
C MET A 241 15.59 -0.84 5.26
N LEU A 242 14.63 -1.17 4.38
CA LEU A 242 14.32 -2.56 4.06
C LEU A 242 15.41 -3.23 3.19
N GLU A 243 16.15 -2.46 2.38
CA GLU A 243 17.34 -2.94 1.68
C GLU A 243 18.43 -3.32 2.68
N GLU A 244 18.76 -2.44 3.61
CA GLU A 244 19.74 -2.71 4.66
C GLU A 244 19.34 -3.90 5.54
N ALA A 245 18.03 -4.09 5.77
CA ALA A 245 17.48 -5.23 6.49
C ALA A 245 17.48 -6.54 5.69
N GLY A 246 17.78 -6.51 4.37
CA GLY A 246 17.93 -7.69 3.52
C GLY A 246 16.64 -8.20 2.88
N LEU A 247 15.57 -7.39 2.78
CA LEU A 247 14.28 -7.82 2.22
C LEU A 247 14.43 -8.27 0.76
N ALA A 248 15.09 -7.48 -0.09
CA ALA A 248 15.26 -7.83 -1.49
C ALA A 248 16.23 -9.00 -1.70
N HIS A 249 17.27 -9.12 -0.86
CA HIS A 249 18.14 -10.28 -0.84
C HIS A 249 17.35 -11.58 -0.54
N SER A 250 16.51 -11.58 0.49
CA SER A 250 15.61 -12.70 0.81
C SER A 250 14.67 -13.02 -0.35
N ALA A 251 14.13 -12.01 -1.01
CA ALA A 251 13.26 -12.21 -2.17
C ALA A 251 13.99 -12.89 -3.34
N CYS A 252 15.16 -12.37 -3.71
CA CYS A 252 15.98 -12.98 -4.76
C CYS A 252 16.34 -14.42 -4.43
N HIS A 253 16.73 -14.71 -3.18
CA HIS A 253 17.07 -16.06 -2.75
C HIS A 253 15.88 -17.04 -2.88
N HIS A 254 14.68 -16.65 -2.41
CA HIS A 254 13.51 -17.54 -2.45
C HIS A 254 12.96 -17.77 -3.85
N LEU A 255 13.09 -16.79 -4.75
CA LEU A 255 12.63 -16.86 -6.13
C LEU A 255 13.69 -17.35 -7.11
N GLY A 256 14.90 -17.71 -6.63
CA GLY A 256 15.99 -18.17 -7.48
C GLY A 256 16.50 -17.09 -8.45
N LEU A 257 16.32 -15.82 -8.10
CA LEU A 257 16.77 -14.68 -8.90
C LEU A 257 18.21 -14.32 -8.57
N GLU A 258 18.91 -13.72 -9.53
CA GLU A 258 20.22 -13.14 -9.29
C GLU A 258 20.12 -11.92 -8.39
N ASP A 259 20.82 -11.90 -7.26
CA ASP A 259 20.87 -10.74 -6.37
C ASP A 259 21.87 -9.71 -6.89
N ARG A 260 21.44 -8.91 -7.87
CA ARG A 260 22.25 -7.87 -8.49
C ARG A 260 22.38 -6.68 -7.53
N GLU A 261 23.48 -5.92 -7.65
CA GLU A 261 23.68 -4.70 -6.90
C GLU A 261 22.60 -3.65 -7.30
N PRO A 262 21.81 -3.10 -6.35
CA PRO A 262 20.74 -2.18 -6.69
C PRO A 262 21.28 -0.77 -6.99
N ASP A 263 20.84 -0.16 -8.07
CA ASP A 263 21.06 1.28 -8.29
C ASP A 263 19.96 2.10 -7.59
N LEU A 264 20.29 2.57 -6.41
CA LEU A 264 19.44 3.43 -5.58
C LEU A 264 19.95 4.89 -5.51
N THR A 265 20.80 5.30 -6.44
CA THR A 265 21.46 6.61 -6.41
C THR A 265 20.46 7.75 -6.45
N GLU A 266 19.53 7.75 -7.40
CA GLU A 266 18.49 8.79 -7.52
C GLU A 266 17.53 8.76 -6.32
N TRP A 267 17.17 7.57 -5.86
CA TRP A 267 16.29 7.42 -4.70
C TRP A 267 16.93 7.97 -3.42
N LYS A 268 18.18 7.65 -3.16
CA LYS A 268 18.96 8.21 -2.04
C LYS A 268 19.08 9.72 -2.11
N ASN A 269 19.32 10.26 -3.30
CA ASN A 269 19.39 11.71 -3.52
C ASN A 269 18.03 12.39 -3.23
N MET A 270 16.92 11.81 -3.66
CA MET A 270 15.59 12.33 -3.38
C MET A 270 15.29 12.35 -1.87
N VAL A 271 15.56 11.25 -1.17
CA VAL A 271 15.42 11.17 0.31
C VAL A 271 16.29 12.19 0.99
N HIS A 272 17.55 12.31 0.56
CA HIS A 272 18.50 13.30 1.10
C HIS A 272 18.00 14.74 0.90
N MET A 273 17.48 15.09 -0.28
CA MET A 273 16.91 16.42 -0.53
C MET A 273 15.72 16.70 0.40
N GLN A 274 14.85 15.70 0.60
CA GLN A 274 13.68 15.83 1.48
C GLN A 274 14.09 16.03 2.95
N GLU A 275 15.06 15.27 3.44
CA GLU A 275 15.52 15.35 4.83
C GLU A 275 16.36 16.59 5.15
N ASN A 276 17.01 17.17 4.14
CA ASN A 276 17.87 18.36 4.29
C ASN A 276 17.23 19.66 3.78
N ALA A 277 15.94 19.63 3.49
CA ALA A 277 15.20 20.84 3.17
C ALA A 277 15.16 21.77 4.39
N THR A 278 15.55 23.04 4.23
CA THR A 278 15.71 23.97 5.36
C THR A 278 14.85 25.22 5.25
N LYS A 279 14.30 25.49 4.09
CA LYS A 279 13.46 26.67 3.87
C LYS A 279 12.03 26.36 4.33
N PRO A 280 11.58 26.87 5.50
CA PRO A 280 10.24 26.60 5.96
C PRO A 280 9.20 27.20 5.03
N LEU A 281 8.17 26.44 4.70
CA LEU A 281 7.06 26.86 3.86
C LEU A 281 5.77 26.22 4.36
N THR A 282 4.72 27.00 4.54
CA THR A 282 3.40 26.49 4.94
C THR A 282 2.41 26.61 3.78
N ILE A 283 1.84 25.50 3.36
CA ILE A 283 0.84 25.45 2.30
C ILE A 283 -0.51 25.06 2.90
N GLY A 284 -1.52 25.94 2.75
CA GLY A 284 -2.90 25.65 3.12
C GLY A 284 -3.59 24.80 2.04
N LEU A 285 -4.00 23.57 2.38
CA LEU A 285 -4.82 22.75 1.52
C LEU A 285 -6.29 22.95 1.90
N VAL A 286 -7.01 23.73 1.07
CA VAL A 286 -8.40 24.12 1.35
C VAL A 286 -9.36 23.13 0.71
N GLY A 287 -9.79 22.15 1.49
CA GLY A 287 -10.60 21.04 1.01
C GLY A 287 -11.81 20.74 1.89
N LYS A 288 -12.69 19.86 1.42
CA LYS A 288 -13.88 19.43 2.15
C LYS A 288 -13.77 18.07 2.83
N TYR A 289 -12.69 17.32 2.56
CA TYR A 289 -12.43 15.98 3.12
C TYR A 289 -11.24 15.98 4.09
N VAL A 290 -10.96 17.13 4.70
CA VAL A 290 -9.78 17.33 5.57
C VAL A 290 -9.83 16.58 6.91
N ALA A 291 -10.97 15.99 7.25
CA ALA A 291 -11.10 15.16 8.46
C ALA A 291 -10.27 13.88 8.41
N LEU A 292 -9.94 13.38 7.21
CA LEU A 292 -9.02 12.28 6.99
C LEU A 292 -7.92 12.75 6.02
N PRO A 293 -6.66 12.88 6.46
CA PRO A 293 -5.55 13.30 5.60
C PRO A 293 -5.40 12.46 4.33
N ASP A 294 -5.62 11.15 4.44
CA ASP A 294 -5.51 10.20 3.33
C ASP A 294 -6.48 10.50 2.17
N ALA A 295 -7.54 11.32 2.40
CA ALA A 295 -8.44 11.77 1.33
C ALA A 295 -7.76 12.68 0.28
N TYR A 296 -6.59 13.25 0.60
CA TYR A 296 -5.82 14.14 -0.27
C TYR A 296 -4.36 13.72 -0.40
N ILE A 297 -4.06 12.43 -0.19
CA ILE A 297 -2.69 11.95 -0.09
C ILE A 297 -1.86 12.25 -1.33
N SER A 298 -2.38 12.07 -2.55
CA SER A 298 -1.66 12.36 -3.78
C SER A 298 -1.37 13.86 -3.94
N VAL A 299 -2.29 14.73 -3.54
CA VAL A 299 -2.07 16.18 -3.54
C VAL A 299 -0.98 16.56 -2.54
N MET A 300 -1.04 15.99 -1.32
CA MET A 300 -0.06 16.24 -0.27
C MET A 300 1.33 15.74 -0.68
N GLU A 301 1.43 14.54 -1.26
CA GLU A 301 2.70 14.01 -1.76
C GLU A 301 3.27 14.86 -2.90
N SER A 302 2.43 15.34 -3.83
CA SER A 302 2.87 16.24 -4.88
C SER A 302 3.46 17.57 -4.33
N ILE A 303 2.83 18.11 -3.28
CA ILE A 303 3.33 19.32 -2.60
C ILE A 303 4.68 19.03 -1.92
N ARG A 304 4.83 17.87 -1.25
CA ARG A 304 6.09 17.45 -0.62
C ARG A 304 7.21 17.24 -1.65
N HIS A 305 6.91 16.60 -2.79
CA HIS A 305 7.87 16.42 -3.87
C HIS A 305 8.34 17.77 -4.45
N ALA A 306 7.40 18.68 -4.69
CA ALA A 306 7.74 20.03 -5.14
C ALA A 306 8.58 20.78 -4.10
N GLY A 307 8.26 20.64 -2.82
CA GLY A 307 9.03 21.19 -1.72
C GLY A 307 10.47 20.70 -1.71
N ALA A 308 10.67 19.37 -1.72
CA ALA A 308 11.99 18.76 -1.75
C ALA A 308 12.83 19.23 -2.94
N ALA A 309 12.25 19.27 -4.14
CA ALA A 309 12.92 19.74 -5.35
C ALA A 309 13.32 21.22 -5.29
N ASN A 310 12.66 22.02 -4.45
CA ASN A 310 12.95 23.45 -4.24
C ASN A 310 13.68 23.74 -2.92
N GLY A 311 14.14 22.71 -2.20
CA GLY A 311 14.82 22.85 -0.91
C GLY A 311 13.95 23.42 0.21
N ALA A 312 12.63 23.26 0.07
CA ALA A 312 11.64 23.73 1.04
C ALA A 312 11.14 22.58 1.95
N ASP A 313 11.20 22.82 3.25
CA ASP A 313 10.56 22.01 4.28
C ASP A 313 9.09 22.44 4.37
N VAL A 314 8.22 21.66 3.73
CA VAL A 314 6.82 22.04 3.53
C VAL A 314 5.95 21.47 4.64
N HIS A 315 5.36 22.37 5.43
CA HIS A 315 4.24 22.06 6.31
C HIS A 315 2.91 22.24 5.55
N ILE A 316 2.03 21.22 5.60
CA ILE A 316 0.71 21.27 4.95
C ILE A 316 -0.35 21.46 6.03
N GLU A 317 -1.03 22.59 6.00
CA GLU A 317 -2.15 22.89 6.88
C GLU A 317 -3.46 22.51 6.18
N LEU A 318 -4.20 21.54 6.74
CA LEU A 318 -5.50 21.09 6.21
C LEU A 318 -6.59 22.04 6.69
N ILE A 319 -7.22 22.76 5.77
CA ILE A 319 -8.23 23.79 6.06
C ILE A 319 -9.56 23.33 5.52
N ASN A 320 -10.57 23.22 6.42
CA ASN A 320 -11.92 22.88 6.01
C ASN A 320 -12.56 24.04 5.23
N SER A 321 -12.87 23.79 3.96
CA SER A 321 -13.48 24.81 3.10
C SER A 321 -14.83 25.32 3.61
N GLU A 322 -15.57 24.54 4.41
CA GLU A 322 -16.86 24.98 4.98
C GLU A 322 -16.68 26.03 6.09
N GLU A 323 -15.49 26.15 6.67
CA GLU A 323 -15.17 27.10 7.72
C GLU A 323 -14.59 28.43 7.18
N VAL A 324 -14.27 28.49 5.88
CA VAL A 324 -13.72 29.68 5.26
C VAL A 324 -14.85 30.62 4.83
N THR A 325 -14.96 31.73 5.54
CA THR A 325 -15.92 32.81 5.27
C THR A 325 -15.16 34.14 5.19
N PRO A 326 -15.80 35.25 4.73
CA PRO A 326 -15.18 36.56 4.77
C PRO A 326 -14.66 36.97 6.16
N GLU A 327 -15.31 36.52 7.24
CA GLU A 327 -14.94 36.83 8.62
C GLU A 327 -13.80 35.93 9.15
N THR A 328 -13.63 34.72 8.60
CA THR A 328 -12.65 33.74 9.08
C THR A 328 -11.43 33.59 8.18
N SER A 329 -11.49 34.07 6.92
CA SER A 329 -10.45 33.91 5.92
C SER A 329 -9.08 34.41 6.39
N GLU A 330 -9.00 35.61 6.97
CA GLU A 330 -7.75 36.16 7.52
C GLU A 330 -7.17 35.26 8.65
N LYS A 331 -8.01 34.75 9.52
CA LYS A 331 -7.59 33.89 10.63
C LYS A 331 -7.05 32.54 10.14
N LEU A 332 -7.72 31.94 9.15
CA LEU A 332 -7.42 30.59 8.64
C LEU A 332 -6.30 30.62 7.59
N LEU A 333 -6.26 31.64 6.75
CA LEU A 333 -5.36 31.69 5.58
C LEU A 333 -4.20 32.66 5.77
N GLY A 334 -4.29 33.61 6.70
CA GLY A 334 -3.24 34.64 6.90
C GLY A 334 -1.91 34.09 7.43
N LYS A 335 -1.83 32.81 7.79
CA LYS A 335 -0.62 32.14 8.31
C LYS A 335 0.08 31.28 7.29
N VAL A 336 -0.52 31.05 6.12
CA VAL A 336 0.05 30.18 5.08
C VAL A 336 0.76 31.02 4.01
N ASP A 337 1.81 30.49 3.43
CA ASP A 337 2.58 31.15 2.36
C ASP A 337 1.92 30.98 0.98
N GLY A 338 1.06 29.98 0.84
CA GLY A 338 0.29 29.69 -0.36
C GLY A 338 -0.87 28.77 -0.09
N ILE A 339 -1.79 28.67 -1.04
CA ILE A 339 -2.93 27.74 -0.93
C ILE A 339 -3.03 26.83 -2.14
N VAL A 340 -3.53 25.60 -1.89
CA VAL A 340 -3.99 24.65 -2.92
C VAL A 340 -5.46 24.36 -2.65
N VAL A 341 -6.28 24.53 -3.68
CA VAL A 341 -7.71 24.24 -3.61
C VAL A 341 -7.99 23.02 -4.50
N PRO A 342 -8.03 21.81 -3.96
CA PRO A 342 -8.24 20.58 -4.74
C PRO A 342 -9.66 20.50 -5.27
N GLY A 343 -9.87 19.65 -6.28
CA GLY A 343 -11.17 19.28 -6.81
C GLY A 343 -12.11 18.69 -5.75
N GLY A 344 -13.32 18.38 -6.15
CA GLY A 344 -14.32 17.72 -5.31
C GLY A 344 -15.72 17.87 -5.89
N PHE A 345 -16.51 16.81 -5.85
CA PHE A 345 -17.87 16.79 -6.41
C PHE A 345 -18.90 17.36 -5.42
N GLY A 346 -20.02 17.86 -5.98
CA GLY A 346 -21.16 18.39 -5.22
C GLY A 346 -20.92 19.77 -4.61
N ASP A 347 -21.98 20.37 -4.08
CA ASP A 347 -22.02 21.80 -3.72
C ASP A 347 -21.41 22.14 -2.37
N ARG A 348 -21.17 21.13 -1.52
CA ARG A 348 -20.61 21.31 -0.18
C ARG A 348 -19.24 21.97 -0.21
N GLY A 349 -19.07 23.08 0.51
CA GLY A 349 -17.79 23.79 0.67
C GLY A 349 -17.35 24.62 -0.53
N ILE A 350 -18.18 24.80 -1.58
CA ILE A 350 -17.84 25.62 -2.77
C ILE A 350 -17.62 27.08 -2.38
N GLU A 351 -18.54 27.66 -1.62
CA GLU A 351 -18.46 29.07 -1.24
C GLU A 351 -17.17 29.39 -0.47
N GLY A 352 -16.76 28.51 0.43
CA GLY A 352 -15.50 28.67 1.16
C GLY A 352 -14.26 28.51 0.26
N LYS A 353 -14.31 27.65 -0.76
CA LYS A 353 -13.23 27.56 -1.78
C LYS A 353 -13.11 28.84 -2.60
N ILE A 354 -14.26 29.42 -3.00
CA ILE A 354 -14.31 30.69 -3.70
C ILE A 354 -13.73 31.80 -2.81
N GLU A 355 -14.13 31.84 -1.54
CA GLU A 355 -13.63 32.82 -0.58
C GLU A 355 -12.11 32.67 -0.34
N ALA A 356 -11.60 31.43 -0.23
CA ALA A 356 -10.17 31.19 -0.11
C ALA A 356 -9.37 31.74 -1.32
N VAL A 357 -9.88 31.52 -2.53
CA VAL A 357 -9.28 32.07 -3.76
C VAL A 357 -9.37 33.60 -3.77
N ARG A 358 -10.50 34.16 -3.36
CA ARG A 358 -10.68 35.62 -3.25
C ARG A 358 -9.68 36.24 -2.28
N TYR A 359 -9.52 35.61 -1.10
CA TYR A 359 -8.57 36.08 -0.09
C TYR A 359 -7.11 36.02 -0.61
N ALA A 360 -6.71 34.91 -1.19
CA ALA A 360 -5.34 34.73 -1.69
C ALA A 360 -4.96 35.67 -2.84
N ARG A 361 -5.95 36.08 -3.68
CA ARG A 361 -5.76 37.03 -4.80
C ARG A 361 -5.51 38.45 -4.31
#